data_b039ae5f403a8c63332cbfc5c6955875
#
_entry.id   b039ae5f403a8c63332cbfc5c6955875
#
_cell.length_a   1.000
_cell.length_b   1.000
_cell.length_c   1.000
_cell.angle_alpha   90.00
_cell.angle_beta   90.00
_cell.angle_gamma   90.00
#
_symmetry.space_group_name_H-M   'P 1'
#
loop_
_entity.id
_entity.type
_entity.pdbx_description
1 polymer ?
#
loop_
_entity_poly.entity_id
_entity_poly.type
_entity_poly.pdbx_seq_one_letter_code
_entity_poly.pdbx_strand_id
1 'polypeptide(L)'
;MKIAIHEHDGGFGEYWIKYCLDNNIEYKIVDCYNTNIIDDLKDCDVLMWHHNHANPKDLLFAKELLCSLEISGKAVYPDIKTTWHFNDKLGQKYLLEAMNLPLVPTYVFFSRKEALRWISEAVFPLVFKLRSGAGSRNVRLIKSKGHARRVIRKAFSRGFRPYNTIGGIKENIRQYRLSKTSFIEVVKSFLHIIYPVQLEKSQGREKGYVYFQKFIPDCNHDIRVQLVGDKMWAMIRPVRKNDFRASGSGKIITGPEKIPQEVLKLSLEVAKKLELQSVAIDFLPADHKYYITEISYAFGIGPEDMEVGYWDSNLGWHPGKMNPFGWMIEDLIAKFNSK
;
A
#
# COMPACT_ATOMS: atom_id res chain seq x y z
N MET A 1 -8.67 -9.38 27.51
CA MET A 1 -8.67 -8.38 26.40
C MET A 1 -9.80 -8.74 25.45
N LYS A 2 -10.67 -7.79 25.15
CA LYS A 2 -11.77 -7.94 24.19
C LYS A 2 -11.49 -7.11 22.93
N ILE A 3 -11.54 -7.75 21.77
CA ILE A 3 -11.19 -7.15 20.48
C ILE A 3 -12.45 -6.78 19.70
N ALA A 4 -12.63 -5.51 19.35
CA ALA A 4 -13.61 -5.10 18.37
C ALA A 4 -13.02 -5.28 16.96
N ILE A 5 -13.77 -5.90 16.06
CA ILE A 5 -13.34 -6.14 14.67
C ILE A 5 -14.38 -5.56 13.73
N HIS A 6 -13.94 -4.63 12.85
CA HIS A 6 -14.75 -4.22 11.71
C HIS A 6 -14.48 -5.15 10.52
N GLU A 7 -15.53 -5.84 10.11
CA GLU A 7 -15.46 -6.80 9.00
C GLU A 7 -15.98 -6.17 7.70
N HIS A 8 -15.33 -6.48 6.61
CA HIS A 8 -15.80 -6.21 5.27
C HIS A 8 -15.24 -7.25 4.28
N ASP A 9 -15.96 -7.50 3.19
CA ASP A 9 -15.59 -8.47 2.16
C ASP A 9 -14.17 -8.24 1.62
N GLY A 10 -13.35 -9.30 1.63
CA GLY A 10 -11.96 -9.27 1.15
C GLY A 10 -11.00 -8.50 2.05
N GLY A 11 -11.40 -8.17 3.28
CA GLY A 11 -10.55 -7.59 4.33
C GLY A 11 -9.82 -8.64 5.17
N PHE A 12 -9.07 -8.17 6.16
CA PHE A 12 -8.41 -9.03 7.14
C PHE A 12 -9.37 -9.52 8.23
N GLY A 13 -10.56 -8.91 8.33
CA GLY A 13 -11.55 -9.18 9.38
C GLY A 13 -11.94 -10.65 9.50
N GLU A 14 -12.23 -11.31 8.37
CA GLU A 14 -12.58 -12.74 8.35
C GLU A 14 -11.47 -13.61 8.97
N TYR A 15 -10.20 -13.34 8.67
CA TYR A 15 -9.05 -14.08 9.21
C TYR A 15 -8.85 -13.80 10.70
N TRP A 16 -9.05 -12.55 11.15
CA TRP A 16 -8.97 -12.17 12.56
C TRP A 16 -10.08 -12.84 13.39
N ILE A 17 -11.32 -12.81 12.89
CA ILE A 17 -12.48 -13.48 13.53
C ILE A 17 -12.19 -14.97 13.66
N LYS A 18 -11.75 -15.61 12.56
CA LYS A 18 -11.39 -17.03 12.59
C LYS A 18 -10.31 -17.32 13.63
N TYR A 19 -9.24 -16.51 13.67
CA TYR A 19 -8.18 -16.69 14.65
C TYR A 19 -8.67 -16.53 16.08
N CYS A 20 -9.53 -15.55 16.36
CA CYS A 20 -10.13 -15.36 17.69
C CYS A 20 -10.96 -16.59 18.10
N LEU A 21 -11.78 -17.13 17.19
CA LEU A 21 -12.56 -18.33 17.43
C LEU A 21 -11.66 -19.54 17.72
N ASP A 22 -10.67 -19.79 16.87
CA ASP A 22 -9.78 -20.96 16.99
C ASP A 22 -8.93 -20.92 18.28
N ASN A 23 -8.71 -19.73 18.87
CA ASN A 23 -7.88 -19.53 20.07
C ASN A 23 -8.65 -19.07 21.32
N ASN A 24 -9.99 -19.09 21.29
CA ASN A 24 -10.86 -18.66 22.41
C ASN A 24 -10.57 -17.23 22.89
N ILE A 25 -10.26 -16.30 21.96
CA ILE A 25 -10.05 -14.88 22.24
C ILE A 25 -11.41 -14.17 22.16
N GLU A 26 -11.75 -13.39 23.19
CA GLU A 26 -12.99 -12.63 23.21
C GLU A 26 -12.97 -11.52 22.15
N TYR A 27 -13.99 -11.51 21.27
CA TYR A 27 -14.14 -10.50 20.25
C TYR A 27 -15.59 -10.04 20.07
N LYS A 28 -15.78 -8.90 19.41
CA LYS A 28 -17.07 -8.31 19.05
C LYS A 28 -17.00 -7.76 17.63
N ILE A 29 -17.94 -8.13 16.78
CA ILE A 29 -18.05 -7.53 15.45
C ILE A 29 -18.72 -6.15 15.60
N VAL A 30 -18.13 -5.12 15.01
CA VAL A 30 -18.63 -3.75 15.04
C VAL A 30 -18.72 -3.16 13.65
N ASP A 31 -19.65 -2.22 13.46
CA ASP A 31 -19.72 -1.41 12.25
C ASP A 31 -19.10 -0.03 12.50
N CYS A 32 -17.87 0.19 12.01
CA CYS A 32 -17.18 1.49 12.12
C CYS A 32 -17.92 2.64 11.43
N TYR A 33 -18.91 2.35 10.57
CA TYR A 33 -19.75 3.38 9.94
C TYR A 33 -20.94 3.81 10.80
N ASN A 34 -21.17 3.13 11.94
CA ASN A 34 -22.25 3.48 12.86
C ASN A 34 -21.91 4.81 13.55
N THR A 35 -22.91 5.72 13.62
CA THR A 35 -22.75 7.00 14.31
C THR A 35 -22.43 6.86 15.80
N ASN A 36 -22.80 5.73 16.41
CA ASN A 36 -22.57 5.43 17.83
C ASN A 36 -21.33 4.55 18.07
N ILE A 37 -20.41 4.44 17.09
CA ILE A 37 -19.24 3.55 17.17
C ILE A 37 -18.43 3.74 18.45
N ILE A 38 -18.29 4.96 18.95
CA ILE A 38 -17.55 5.24 20.19
C ILE A 38 -18.21 4.56 21.39
N ASP A 39 -19.55 4.57 21.45
CA ASP A 39 -20.31 3.87 22.50
C ASP A 39 -20.22 2.35 22.33
N ASP A 40 -20.29 1.87 21.09
CA ASP A 40 -20.16 0.45 20.76
C ASP A 40 -18.79 -0.14 21.15
N LEU A 41 -17.77 0.73 21.25
CA LEU A 41 -16.40 0.34 21.62
C LEU A 41 -16.10 0.45 23.12
N LYS A 42 -17.01 0.90 23.98
CA LYS A 42 -16.74 1.13 25.41
C LYS A 42 -16.29 -0.12 26.15
N ASP A 43 -16.86 -1.26 25.79
CA ASP A 43 -16.58 -2.58 26.40
C ASP A 43 -15.43 -3.34 25.71
N CYS A 44 -14.73 -2.71 24.77
CA CYS A 44 -13.63 -3.31 24.02
C CYS A 44 -12.30 -2.60 24.32
N ASP A 45 -11.22 -3.37 24.40
CA ASP A 45 -9.87 -2.88 24.68
C ASP A 45 -9.16 -2.41 23.40
N VAL A 46 -9.48 -3.05 22.26
CA VAL A 46 -8.81 -2.87 20.97
C VAL A 46 -9.83 -2.72 19.86
N LEU A 47 -9.57 -1.86 18.88
CA LEU A 47 -10.25 -1.89 17.58
C LEU A 47 -9.29 -2.37 16.49
N MET A 48 -9.70 -3.38 15.72
CA MET A 48 -9.02 -3.84 14.52
C MET A 48 -9.87 -3.51 13.28
N TRP A 49 -9.31 -2.73 12.37
CA TRP A 49 -9.99 -2.32 11.14
C TRP A 49 -9.03 -2.31 9.92
N HIS A 50 -9.17 -3.28 9.03
CA HIS A 50 -8.46 -3.25 7.74
C HIS A 50 -9.16 -2.28 6.79
N HIS A 51 -8.96 -0.97 6.97
CA HIS A 51 -9.55 0.03 6.08
C HIS A 51 -8.92 0.00 4.69
N ASN A 52 -9.75 0.20 3.66
CA ASN A 52 -9.38 -0.02 2.26
C ASN A 52 -9.36 1.29 1.47
N HIS A 53 -8.26 1.55 0.75
CA HIS A 53 -8.13 2.71 -0.14
C HIS A 53 -9.12 2.72 -1.33
N ALA A 54 -9.78 1.61 -1.62
CA ALA A 54 -10.81 1.53 -2.66
C ALA A 54 -12.21 1.83 -2.12
N ASN A 55 -12.41 1.86 -0.80
CA ASN A 55 -13.68 2.21 -0.17
C ASN A 55 -13.73 3.72 0.12
N PRO A 56 -14.69 4.47 -0.47
CA PRO A 56 -14.83 5.91 -0.23
C PRO A 56 -15.08 6.29 1.23
N LYS A 57 -15.82 5.46 1.98
CA LYS A 57 -16.10 5.71 3.39
C LYS A 57 -14.83 5.60 4.23
N ASP A 58 -14.03 4.56 4.00
CA ASP A 58 -12.74 4.37 4.71
C ASP A 58 -11.80 5.54 4.47
N LEU A 59 -11.71 5.99 3.21
CA LEU A 59 -10.88 7.15 2.85
C LEU A 59 -11.34 8.45 3.49
N LEU A 60 -12.63 8.55 3.83
CA LEU A 60 -13.20 9.75 4.42
C LEU A 60 -12.82 9.90 5.89
N PHE A 61 -12.80 8.83 6.69
CA PHE A 61 -12.71 8.99 8.14
C PHE A 61 -11.99 7.87 8.91
N ALA A 62 -11.51 6.81 8.24
CA ALA A 62 -10.90 5.70 8.98
C ALA A 62 -9.67 6.15 9.80
N LYS A 63 -8.83 7.00 9.23
CA LYS A 63 -7.65 7.53 9.92
C LYS A 63 -8.04 8.42 11.10
N GLU A 64 -9.06 9.22 10.93
CA GLU A 64 -9.59 10.12 11.97
C GLU A 64 -10.16 9.34 13.14
N LEU A 65 -10.93 8.27 12.89
CA LEU A 65 -11.47 7.40 13.93
C LEU A 65 -10.34 6.68 14.68
N LEU A 66 -9.43 6.02 13.95
CA LEU A 66 -8.31 5.28 14.55
C LEU A 66 -7.41 6.20 15.39
N CYS A 67 -7.07 7.39 14.85
CA CYS A 67 -6.28 8.39 15.57
C CYS A 67 -6.98 8.86 16.84
N SER A 68 -8.29 9.14 16.78
CA SER A 68 -9.07 9.60 17.93
C SER A 68 -9.12 8.54 19.04
N LEU A 69 -9.29 7.28 18.67
CA LEU A 69 -9.28 6.16 19.63
C LEU A 69 -7.90 5.97 20.26
N GLU A 70 -6.82 6.05 19.47
CA GLU A 70 -5.46 5.93 19.98
C GLU A 70 -5.10 7.07 20.95
N ILE A 71 -5.47 8.32 20.62
CA ILE A 71 -5.32 9.48 21.52
C ILE A 71 -6.12 9.29 22.82
N SER A 72 -7.29 8.65 22.76
CA SER A 72 -8.10 8.34 23.95
C SER A 72 -7.53 7.19 24.81
N GLY A 73 -6.41 6.58 24.40
CA GLY A 73 -5.74 5.47 25.09
C GLY A 73 -6.20 4.07 24.68
N LYS A 74 -7.14 3.95 23.72
CA LYS A 74 -7.58 2.67 23.19
C LYS A 74 -6.54 2.12 22.18
N ALA A 75 -6.20 0.85 22.28
CA ALA A 75 -5.34 0.22 21.28
C ALA A 75 -6.08 0.09 19.94
N VAL A 76 -5.36 0.28 18.84
CA VAL A 76 -5.91 0.18 17.48
C VAL A 76 -4.97 -0.61 16.55
N TYR A 77 -5.55 -1.23 15.55
CA TYR A 77 -4.83 -1.80 14.43
C TYR A 77 -5.55 -1.43 13.11
N PRO A 78 -4.86 -0.78 12.17
CA PRO A 78 -3.50 -0.24 12.30
C PRO A 78 -3.46 1.01 13.21
N ASP A 79 -2.34 1.22 13.92
CA ASP A 79 -2.11 2.44 14.68
C ASP A 79 -1.77 3.62 13.76
N ILE A 80 -1.72 4.83 14.33
CA ILE A 80 -1.50 6.05 13.52
C ILE A 80 -0.15 6.02 12.81
N LYS A 81 0.90 5.51 13.44
CA LYS A 81 2.24 5.40 12.84
C LYS A 81 2.22 4.51 11.61
N THR A 82 1.46 3.43 11.65
CA THR A 82 1.29 2.45 10.58
C THR A 82 0.39 2.98 9.46
N THR A 83 -0.66 3.76 9.77
CA THR A 83 -1.71 4.04 8.79
C THR A 83 -1.73 5.45 8.20
N TRP A 84 -1.19 6.50 8.87
CA TRP A 84 -1.39 7.89 8.41
C TRP A 84 -0.90 8.15 6.99
N HIS A 85 0.20 7.50 6.59
CA HIS A 85 0.81 7.62 5.25
C HIS A 85 0.24 6.61 4.23
N PHE A 86 -0.71 5.76 4.62
CA PHE A 86 -1.33 4.78 3.72
C PHE A 86 -2.05 5.49 2.57
N ASN A 87 -1.81 5.00 1.34
CA ASN A 87 -2.32 5.58 0.09
C ASN A 87 -1.93 7.07 -0.12
N ASP A 88 -0.85 7.52 0.48
CA ASP A 88 -0.35 8.90 0.37
C ASP A 88 1.16 8.95 0.02
N LYS A 89 1.48 8.95 -1.27
CA LYS A 89 2.87 8.99 -1.75
C LYS A 89 3.62 10.29 -1.39
N LEU A 90 2.88 11.39 -1.13
CA LEU A 90 3.50 12.62 -0.63
C LEU A 90 3.91 12.45 0.83
N GLY A 91 3.00 11.91 1.66
CA GLY A 91 3.30 11.59 3.06
C GLY A 91 4.48 10.61 3.16
N GLN A 92 4.46 9.53 2.38
CA GLN A 92 5.55 8.56 2.34
C GLN A 92 6.89 9.17 1.93
N LYS A 93 6.90 10.08 0.93
CA LYS A 93 8.12 10.78 0.53
C LYS A 93 8.74 11.54 1.70
N TYR A 94 7.94 12.38 2.35
CA TYR A 94 8.45 13.20 3.47
C TYR A 94 8.86 12.35 4.67
N LEU A 95 8.08 11.30 4.99
CA LEU A 95 8.40 10.37 6.07
C LEU A 95 9.74 9.66 5.84
N LEU A 96 9.90 9.03 4.66
CA LEU A 96 11.10 8.26 4.34
C LEU A 96 12.35 9.15 4.24
N GLU A 97 12.23 10.35 3.67
CA GLU A 97 13.34 11.31 3.61
C GLU A 97 13.71 11.85 5.00
N ALA A 98 12.72 12.23 5.83
CA ALA A 98 12.96 12.72 7.19
C ALA A 98 13.64 11.66 8.08
N MET A 99 13.36 10.39 7.84
CA MET A 99 13.96 9.26 8.54
C MET A 99 15.27 8.76 7.90
N ASN A 100 15.78 9.46 6.87
CA ASN A 100 16.98 9.08 6.12
C ASN A 100 16.93 7.63 5.61
N LEU A 101 15.75 7.20 5.11
CA LEU A 101 15.56 5.90 4.49
C LEU A 101 15.76 5.98 2.97
N PRO A 102 16.22 4.92 2.31
CA PRO A 102 16.66 4.96 0.92
C PRO A 102 15.48 5.00 -0.07
N LEU A 103 14.76 6.11 -0.10
CA LEU A 103 13.72 6.35 -1.10
C LEU A 103 14.36 6.57 -2.49
N VAL A 104 13.74 6.03 -3.54
CA VAL A 104 14.08 6.43 -4.92
C VAL A 104 13.99 7.96 -5.03
N PRO A 105 15.02 8.68 -5.55
CA PRO A 105 15.01 10.14 -5.60
C PRO A 105 13.71 10.68 -6.17
N THR A 106 13.02 11.49 -5.38
CA THR A 106 11.64 11.93 -5.61
C THR A 106 11.53 13.43 -5.48
N TYR A 107 10.87 14.05 -6.45
CA TYR A 107 10.75 15.49 -6.61
C TYR A 107 9.29 15.89 -6.65
N VAL A 108 8.89 16.75 -5.73
CA VAL A 108 7.51 17.24 -5.62
C VAL A 108 7.51 18.76 -5.71
N PHE A 109 6.60 19.29 -6.52
CA PHE A 109 6.46 20.74 -6.71
C PHE A 109 5.00 21.12 -6.51
N PHE A 110 4.79 22.15 -5.69
CA PHE A 110 3.49 22.80 -5.44
C PHE A 110 3.35 24.11 -6.24
N SER A 111 4.42 24.50 -6.95
CA SER A 111 4.45 25.64 -7.85
C SER A 111 4.70 25.19 -9.30
N ARG A 112 3.81 25.63 -10.20
CA ARG A 112 3.98 25.37 -11.65
C ARG A 112 5.28 26.00 -12.18
N LYS A 113 5.66 27.19 -11.70
CA LYS A 113 6.87 27.90 -12.12
C LYS A 113 8.12 27.12 -11.74
N GLU A 114 8.18 26.63 -10.49
CA GLU A 114 9.30 25.81 -9.99
C GLU A 114 9.42 24.48 -10.74
N ALA A 115 8.31 23.77 -10.92
CA ALA A 115 8.30 22.53 -11.68
C ALA A 115 8.82 22.73 -13.11
N LEU A 116 8.40 23.81 -13.79
CA LEU A 116 8.86 24.14 -15.15
C LEU A 116 10.33 24.53 -15.20
N ARG A 117 10.86 25.18 -14.16
CA ARG A 117 12.29 25.49 -14.02
C ARG A 117 13.08 24.19 -13.84
N TRP A 118 12.69 23.37 -12.89
CA TRP A 118 13.38 22.12 -12.59
C TRP A 118 13.46 21.17 -13.79
N ILE A 119 12.38 20.98 -14.57
CA ILE A 119 12.44 20.10 -15.73
C ILE A 119 13.33 20.63 -16.87
N SER A 120 13.82 21.88 -16.78
CA SER A 120 14.77 22.38 -17.78
C SER A 120 16.12 21.69 -17.68
N GLU A 121 16.47 21.20 -16.49
CA GLU A 121 17.74 20.54 -16.16
C GLU A 121 17.58 19.05 -15.83
N ALA A 122 16.33 18.58 -15.70
CA ALA A 122 16.04 17.22 -15.31
C ALA A 122 16.48 16.19 -16.36
N VAL A 123 17.04 15.09 -15.89
CA VAL A 123 17.40 13.92 -16.70
C VAL A 123 16.18 13.05 -16.95
N PHE A 124 15.98 12.63 -18.19
CA PHE A 124 14.88 11.77 -18.61
C PHE A 124 15.38 10.34 -18.94
N PRO A 125 14.52 9.31 -18.78
CA PRO A 125 13.12 9.37 -18.41
C PRO A 125 12.90 9.60 -16.92
N LEU A 126 11.68 10.07 -16.57
CA LEU A 126 11.18 10.20 -15.19
C LEU A 126 9.90 9.37 -15.03
N VAL A 127 9.57 9.00 -13.80
CA VAL A 127 8.30 8.37 -13.46
C VAL A 127 7.38 9.40 -12.82
N PHE A 128 6.24 9.66 -13.43
CA PHE A 128 5.16 10.47 -12.84
C PHE A 128 4.21 9.57 -12.07
N LYS A 129 3.85 10.00 -10.85
CA LYS A 129 2.85 9.33 -10.01
C LYS A 129 1.83 10.36 -9.51
N LEU A 130 0.64 9.89 -9.11
CA LEU A 130 -0.28 10.67 -8.29
C LEU A 130 -0.05 10.36 -6.82
N ARG A 131 -0.54 11.24 -5.94
CA ARG A 131 -0.51 11.09 -4.48
C ARG A 131 -1.17 9.78 -4.07
N SER A 132 -2.40 9.56 -4.55
CA SER A 132 -3.18 8.37 -4.27
C SER A 132 -3.09 7.31 -5.38
N GLY A 133 -3.54 6.09 -5.07
CA GLY A 133 -3.72 5.01 -6.03
C GLY A 133 -2.74 3.85 -5.88
N ALA A 134 -3.27 2.65 -6.07
CA ALA A 134 -2.57 1.38 -6.01
C ALA A 134 -2.49 0.70 -7.38
N GLY A 135 -1.71 -0.39 -7.49
CA GLY A 135 -1.64 -1.24 -8.68
C GLY A 135 -1.07 -0.54 -9.91
N SER A 136 -0.20 0.46 -9.73
CA SER A 136 0.45 1.22 -10.82
C SER A 136 -0.51 1.94 -11.78
N ARG A 137 -1.77 2.16 -11.41
CA ARG A 137 -2.82 2.68 -12.32
C ARG A 137 -2.54 4.09 -12.86
N ASN A 138 -1.93 4.96 -12.07
CA ASN A 138 -1.59 6.34 -12.45
C ASN A 138 -0.08 6.57 -12.60
N VAL A 139 0.69 5.52 -12.76
CA VAL A 139 2.14 5.58 -12.96
C VAL A 139 2.46 5.70 -14.45
N ARG A 140 3.23 6.72 -14.85
CA ARG A 140 3.54 7.02 -16.25
C ARG A 140 5.03 7.31 -16.45
N LEU A 141 5.61 6.72 -17.48
CA LEU A 141 6.96 7.06 -17.90
C LEU A 141 6.95 8.36 -18.71
N ILE A 142 7.71 9.33 -18.27
CA ILE A 142 7.87 10.65 -18.88
C ILE A 142 9.21 10.67 -19.63
N LYS A 143 9.15 10.53 -20.95
CA LYS A 143 10.33 10.31 -21.78
C LYS A 143 11.05 11.60 -22.25
N SER A 144 10.42 12.76 -22.07
CA SER A 144 10.98 14.01 -22.57
C SER A 144 10.48 15.25 -21.84
N LYS A 145 11.21 16.33 -21.94
CA LYS A 145 10.85 17.65 -21.42
C LYS A 145 9.50 18.15 -21.93
N GLY A 146 9.17 17.91 -23.21
CA GLY A 146 7.88 18.28 -23.78
C GLY A 146 6.72 17.49 -23.15
N HIS A 147 6.93 16.20 -22.86
CA HIS A 147 5.96 15.36 -22.14
C HIS A 147 5.78 15.86 -20.69
N ALA A 148 6.87 16.12 -19.97
CA ALA A 148 6.82 16.67 -18.62
C ALA A 148 6.06 18.01 -18.55
N ARG A 149 6.32 18.94 -19.48
CA ARG A 149 5.59 20.23 -19.57
C ARG A 149 4.08 20.04 -19.72
N ARG A 150 3.62 19.07 -20.52
CA ARG A 150 2.19 18.76 -20.69
C ARG A 150 1.57 18.24 -19.40
N VAL A 151 2.28 17.35 -18.70
CA VAL A 151 1.86 16.80 -17.40
C VAL A 151 1.75 17.90 -16.35
N ILE A 152 2.77 18.78 -16.24
CA ILE A 152 2.76 19.91 -15.30
C ILE A 152 1.60 20.87 -15.60
N ARG A 153 1.40 21.26 -16.87
CA ARG A 153 0.25 22.13 -17.22
C ARG A 153 -1.07 21.53 -16.78
N LYS A 154 -1.26 20.22 -17.00
CA LYS A 154 -2.47 19.53 -16.60
C LYS A 154 -2.59 19.44 -15.07
N ALA A 155 -1.52 19.16 -14.34
CA ALA A 155 -1.49 19.08 -12.89
C ALA A 155 -1.94 20.39 -12.21
N PHE A 156 -1.52 21.53 -12.76
CA PHE A 156 -1.86 22.87 -12.24
C PHE A 156 -3.09 23.52 -12.91
N SER A 157 -3.84 22.80 -13.74
CA SER A 157 -5.10 23.26 -14.33
C SER A 157 -6.26 22.34 -13.97
N ARG A 158 -6.69 21.50 -14.91
CA ARG A 158 -7.81 20.56 -14.73
C ARG A 158 -7.49 19.35 -13.84
N GLY A 159 -6.23 19.07 -13.52
CA GLY A 159 -5.80 17.96 -12.69
C GLY A 159 -6.03 16.57 -13.31
N PHE A 160 -5.82 15.54 -12.51
CA PHE A 160 -5.96 14.15 -12.88
C PHE A 160 -7.10 13.49 -12.10
N ARG A 161 -7.82 12.56 -12.73
CA ARG A 161 -8.78 11.72 -12.02
C ARG A 161 -8.00 10.70 -11.16
N PRO A 162 -8.38 10.45 -9.89
CA PRO A 162 -7.75 9.43 -9.05
C PRO A 162 -7.83 8.04 -9.68
N TYR A 163 -8.95 7.76 -10.33
CA TYR A 163 -9.18 6.53 -11.08
C TYR A 163 -8.93 6.75 -12.57
N ASN A 164 -7.97 5.99 -13.15
CA ASN A 164 -7.72 6.02 -14.58
C ASN A 164 -8.64 5.04 -15.29
N THR A 165 -9.85 5.46 -15.65
CA THR A 165 -10.87 4.62 -16.29
C THR A 165 -10.34 3.94 -17.56
N ILE A 166 -9.63 4.67 -18.43
CA ILE A 166 -9.05 4.11 -19.67
C ILE A 166 -7.96 3.08 -19.35
N GLY A 167 -7.12 3.36 -18.35
CA GLY A 167 -6.11 2.41 -17.88
C GLY A 167 -6.74 1.16 -17.24
N GLY A 168 -7.82 1.33 -16.50
CA GLY A 168 -8.61 0.24 -15.93
C GLY A 168 -9.21 -0.67 -17.01
N ILE A 169 -9.79 -0.09 -18.05
CA ILE A 169 -10.34 -0.85 -19.20
C ILE A 169 -9.24 -1.67 -19.88
N LYS A 170 -8.10 -1.06 -20.19
CA LYS A 170 -6.96 -1.76 -20.79
C LYS A 170 -6.47 -2.91 -19.93
N GLU A 171 -6.43 -2.71 -18.62
CA GLU A 171 -6.02 -3.75 -17.66
C GLU A 171 -7.05 -4.87 -17.58
N ASN A 172 -8.35 -4.56 -17.53
CA ASN A 172 -9.40 -5.58 -17.52
C ASN A 172 -9.43 -6.39 -18.82
N ILE A 173 -9.22 -5.76 -19.99
CA ILE A 173 -9.05 -6.47 -21.26
C ILE A 173 -7.82 -7.39 -21.20
N ARG A 174 -6.70 -6.93 -20.64
CA ARG A 174 -5.50 -7.75 -20.47
C ARG A 174 -5.75 -8.94 -19.55
N GLN A 175 -6.40 -8.72 -18.40
CA GLN A 175 -6.75 -9.78 -17.45
C GLN A 175 -7.72 -10.79 -18.05
N TYR A 176 -8.70 -10.32 -18.85
CA TYR A 176 -9.60 -11.21 -19.58
C TYR A 176 -8.84 -12.11 -20.58
N ARG A 177 -7.91 -11.54 -21.34
CA ARG A 177 -7.07 -12.32 -22.27
C ARG A 177 -6.17 -13.36 -21.57
N LEU A 178 -5.90 -13.16 -20.28
CA LEU A 178 -5.15 -14.08 -19.43
C LEU A 178 -6.07 -15.02 -18.62
N SER A 179 -7.38 -15.03 -18.92
CA SER A 179 -8.40 -15.82 -18.21
C SER A 179 -8.47 -15.56 -16.70
N LYS A 180 -8.02 -14.35 -16.26
CA LYS A 180 -7.99 -13.95 -14.84
C LYS A 180 -9.19 -13.08 -14.44
N THR A 181 -10.07 -12.71 -15.37
CA THR A 181 -11.31 -11.96 -15.10
C THR A 181 -12.39 -12.30 -16.11
N SER A 182 -13.65 -12.03 -15.79
CA SER A 182 -14.78 -12.31 -16.67
C SER A 182 -14.99 -11.21 -17.71
N PHE A 183 -15.67 -11.55 -18.81
CA PHE A 183 -16.10 -10.59 -19.82
C PHE A 183 -17.04 -9.51 -19.24
N ILE A 184 -17.84 -9.87 -18.23
CA ILE A 184 -18.74 -8.96 -17.52
C ILE A 184 -17.95 -7.82 -16.87
N GLU A 185 -16.79 -8.11 -16.25
CA GLU A 185 -15.93 -7.08 -15.64
C GLU A 185 -15.31 -6.14 -16.68
N VAL A 186 -15.02 -6.64 -17.88
CA VAL A 186 -14.60 -5.79 -19.01
C VAL A 186 -15.73 -4.85 -19.40
N VAL A 187 -16.97 -5.34 -19.57
CA VAL A 187 -18.14 -4.51 -19.90
C VAL A 187 -18.42 -3.49 -18.81
N LYS A 188 -18.41 -3.88 -17.52
CA LYS A 188 -18.56 -2.94 -16.39
C LYS A 188 -17.53 -1.82 -16.45
N SER A 189 -16.27 -2.13 -16.82
CA SER A 189 -15.22 -1.11 -16.91
C SER A 189 -15.50 -0.06 -18.01
N PHE A 190 -16.17 -0.41 -19.09
CA PHE A 190 -16.64 0.55 -20.09
C PHE A 190 -17.79 1.42 -19.56
N LEU A 191 -18.72 0.85 -18.78
CA LEU A 191 -19.82 1.60 -18.18
C LEU A 191 -19.28 2.67 -17.19
N HIS A 192 -18.14 2.45 -16.56
CA HIS A 192 -17.50 3.44 -15.69
C HIS A 192 -16.97 4.70 -16.42
N ILE A 193 -16.96 4.72 -17.76
CA ILE A 193 -16.71 5.96 -18.53
C ILE A 193 -17.88 6.93 -18.34
N ILE A 194 -19.11 6.40 -18.40
CA ILE A 194 -20.35 7.15 -18.35
C ILE A 194 -20.79 7.38 -16.89
N TYR A 195 -20.66 6.31 -16.08
CA TYR A 195 -21.00 6.32 -14.65
C TYR A 195 -19.72 6.22 -13.80
N PRO A 196 -19.13 7.37 -13.40
CA PRO A 196 -17.92 7.37 -12.54
C PRO A 196 -18.15 6.58 -11.26
N VAL A 197 -17.14 5.80 -10.85
CA VAL A 197 -17.16 5.05 -9.60
C VAL A 197 -17.35 6.03 -8.43
N GLN A 198 -18.03 5.63 -7.37
CA GLN A 198 -18.27 6.45 -6.17
C GLN A 198 -16.99 7.11 -5.64
N LEU A 199 -15.87 6.41 -5.72
CA LEU A 199 -14.55 6.91 -5.35
C LEU A 199 -14.13 8.17 -6.13
N GLU A 200 -14.41 8.24 -7.43
CA GLU A 200 -14.13 9.45 -8.24
C GLU A 200 -15.02 10.63 -7.85
N LYS A 201 -16.24 10.36 -7.42
CA LYS A 201 -17.19 11.39 -6.98
C LYS A 201 -16.79 11.99 -5.65
N SER A 202 -16.30 11.16 -4.71
CA SER A 202 -15.93 11.60 -3.36
C SER A 202 -14.57 12.30 -3.27
N GLN A 203 -13.57 11.86 -4.04
CA GLN A 203 -12.21 12.40 -3.94
C GLN A 203 -11.93 13.62 -4.85
N GLY A 204 -12.75 13.85 -5.88
CA GLY A 204 -12.50 14.89 -6.86
C GLY A 204 -11.25 14.65 -7.71
N ARG A 205 -10.65 15.70 -8.24
CA ARG A 205 -9.44 15.60 -9.08
C ARG A 205 -8.19 15.99 -8.30
N GLU A 206 -7.14 15.23 -8.43
CA GLU A 206 -5.82 15.57 -7.89
C GLU A 206 -5.18 16.68 -8.74
N LYS A 207 -4.93 17.83 -8.12
CA LYS A 207 -4.39 19.03 -8.76
C LYS A 207 -3.59 19.89 -7.77
N GLY A 208 -2.83 20.86 -8.27
CA GLY A 208 -2.06 21.79 -7.45
C GLY A 208 -0.67 21.29 -7.07
N TYR A 209 -0.28 20.11 -7.54
CA TYR A 209 1.06 19.57 -7.34
C TYR A 209 1.48 18.70 -8.52
N VAL A 210 2.78 18.41 -8.61
CA VAL A 210 3.32 17.36 -9.50
C VAL A 210 4.38 16.57 -8.77
N TYR A 211 4.34 15.25 -8.94
CA TYR A 211 5.25 14.28 -8.33
C TYR A 211 6.04 13.57 -9.43
N PHE A 212 7.35 13.71 -9.42
CA PHE A 212 8.26 12.96 -10.27
C PHE A 212 9.20 12.12 -9.42
N GLN A 213 9.53 10.94 -9.92
CA GLN A 213 10.51 10.05 -9.32
C GLN A 213 11.56 9.70 -10.37
N LYS A 214 12.83 9.56 -9.96
CA LYS A 214 13.89 9.09 -10.85
C LYS A 214 13.51 7.74 -11.43
N PHE A 215 13.69 7.56 -12.72
CA PHE A 215 13.58 6.26 -13.35
C PHE A 215 14.87 5.48 -13.09
N ILE A 216 14.75 4.23 -12.64
CA ILE A 216 15.87 3.31 -12.48
C ILE A 216 15.97 2.48 -13.75
N PRO A 217 17.01 2.69 -14.57
CA PRO A 217 17.21 1.89 -15.78
C PRO A 217 17.57 0.44 -15.42
N ASP A 218 17.40 -0.46 -16.39
CA ASP A 218 17.81 -1.87 -16.32
C ASP A 218 17.25 -2.67 -15.12
N CYS A 219 16.29 -2.09 -14.39
CA CYS A 219 15.59 -2.76 -13.33
C CYS A 219 14.47 -3.63 -13.91
N ASN A 220 14.67 -4.95 -13.92
CA ASN A 220 13.78 -5.93 -14.54
C ASN A 220 12.81 -6.59 -13.55
N HIS A 221 12.89 -6.26 -12.26
CA HIS A 221 12.01 -6.74 -11.20
C HIS A 221 11.95 -5.74 -10.04
N ASP A 222 10.96 -5.89 -9.19
CA ASP A 222 10.97 -5.34 -7.84
C ASP A 222 10.97 -6.49 -6.81
N ILE A 223 11.35 -6.15 -5.58
CA ILE A 223 11.28 -7.07 -4.45
C ILE A 223 10.27 -6.48 -3.48
N ARG A 224 9.22 -7.25 -3.17
CA ARG A 224 8.29 -6.92 -2.11
C ARG A 224 8.63 -7.71 -0.88
N VAL A 225 8.87 -7.03 0.23
CA VAL A 225 8.97 -7.63 1.56
C VAL A 225 7.75 -7.21 2.37
N GLN A 226 7.11 -8.16 3.01
CA GLN A 226 5.95 -7.94 3.86
C GLN A 226 6.33 -8.34 5.29
N LEU A 227 5.95 -7.51 6.26
CA LEU A 227 6.24 -7.73 7.67
C LEU A 227 4.98 -7.60 8.50
N VAL A 228 4.92 -8.40 9.57
CA VAL A 228 4.01 -8.25 10.71
C VAL A 228 4.85 -8.44 11.97
N GLY A 229 4.91 -7.43 12.81
CA GLY A 229 5.82 -7.43 13.95
C GLY A 229 7.27 -7.60 13.50
N ASP A 230 7.88 -8.71 13.92
CA ASP A 230 9.25 -9.10 13.59
C ASP A 230 9.37 -10.25 12.56
N LYS A 231 8.25 -10.70 12.01
CA LYS A 231 8.18 -11.79 11.04
C LYS A 231 7.95 -11.24 9.64
N MET A 232 8.69 -11.77 8.66
CA MET A 232 8.63 -11.27 7.29
C MET A 232 8.65 -12.38 6.25
N TRP A 233 8.04 -12.11 5.11
CA TRP A 233 8.12 -12.93 3.91
C TRP A 233 8.32 -12.03 2.69
N ALA A 234 8.84 -12.57 1.62
CA ALA A 234 9.22 -11.77 0.47
C ALA A 234 8.98 -12.48 -0.85
N MET A 235 8.82 -11.68 -1.89
CA MET A 235 8.67 -12.13 -3.26
C MET A 235 9.36 -11.19 -4.25
N ILE A 236 9.87 -11.76 -5.33
CA ILE A 236 10.37 -11.03 -6.49
C ILE A 236 9.25 -10.98 -7.54
N ARG A 237 8.99 -9.78 -8.06
CA ARG A 237 7.98 -9.56 -9.10
C ARG A 237 8.66 -9.05 -10.38
N PRO A 238 8.86 -9.90 -11.40
CA PRO A 238 9.41 -9.45 -12.68
C PRO A 238 8.55 -8.38 -13.34
N VAL A 239 9.16 -7.44 -14.04
CA VAL A 239 8.44 -6.42 -14.81
C VAL A 239 7.57 -7.06 -15.90
N ARG A 240 6.51 -6.37 -16.28
CA ARG A 240 5.62 -6.79 -17.35
C ARG A 240 6.35 -6.75 -18.69
N LYS A 241 6.03 -7.67 -19.58
CA LYS A 241 6.56 -7.63 -20.96
C LYS A 241 6.22 -6.28 -21.61
N ASN A 242 7.23 -5.60 -22.15
CA ASN A 242 7.11 -4.27 -22.78
C ASN A 242 6.59 -3.15 -21.84
N ASP A 243 6.82 -3.28 -20.54
CA ASP A 243 6.48 -2.27 -19.54
C ASP A 243 7.65 -2.12 -18.55
N PHE A 244 7.71 -1.01 -17.84
CA PHE A 244 8.70 -0.77 -16.78
C PHE A 244 8.16 -1.09 -15.38
N ARG A 245 6.87 -1.46 -15.28
CA ARG A 245 6.18 -1.70 -14.00
C ARG A 245 6.21 -3.19 -13.66
N ALA A 246 6.67 -3.51 -12.49
CA ALA A 246 6.66 -4.87 -11.95
C ALA A 246 5.30 -5.24 -11.35
N SER A 247 4.68 -4.33 -10.61
CA SER A 247 3.37 -4.55 -10.00
C SER A 247 2.31 -4.96 -11.03
N GLY A 248 1.61 -6.08 -10.75
CA GLY A 248 0.56 -6.63 -11.61
C GLY A 248 1.10 -7.38 -12.85
N SER A 249 2.36 -7.80 -12.87
CA SER A 249 2.90 -8.69 -13.92
C SER A 249 2.21 -10.05 -13.92
N GLY A 250 1.71 -10.48 -12.76
CA GLY A 250 1.10 -11.80 -12.53
C GLY A 250 2.12 -12.92 -12.37
N LYS A 251 3.42 -12.58 -12.35
CA LYS A 251 4.51 -13.51 -12.07
C LYS A 251 5.08 -13.19 -10.69
N ILE A 252 5.18 -14.21 -9.85
CA ILE A 252 5.76 -14.13 -8.52
C ILE A 252 6.84 -15.20 -8.42
N ILE A 253 7.99 -14.84 -7.89
CA ILE A 253 9.08 -15.75 -7.62
C ILE A 253 9.32 -15.69 -6.11
N THR A 254 9.22 -16.83 -5.45
CA THR A 254 9.48 -17.01 -4.02
C THR A 254 10.66 -17.94 -3.81
N GLY A 255 11.12 -18.06 -2.58
CA GLY A 255 12.21 -18.97 -2.17
C GLY A 255 13.27 -18.21 -1.41
N PRO A 256 13.71 -18.74 -0.24
CA PRO A 256 14.63 -18.03 0.64
C PRO A 256 15.99 -17.75 -0.02
N GLU A 257 16.44 -18.63 -0.90
CA GLU A 257 17.71 -18.51 -1.63
C GLU A 257 17.72 -17.38 -2.68
N LYS A 258 16.55 -16.87 -3.06
CA LYS A 258 16.41 -15.84 -4.10
C LYS A 258 16.31 -14.43 -3.54
N ILE A 259 16.01 -14.29 -2.25
CA ILE A 259 15.82 -13.01 -1.59
C ILE A 259 17.13 -12.55 -0.94
N PRO A 260 17.69 -11.41 -1.37
CA PRO A 260 18.91 -10.87 -0.77
C PRO A 260 18.71 -10.53 0.70
N GLN A 261 19.65 -10.93 1.56
CA GLN A 261 19.56 -10.65 3.00
C GLN A 261 19.59 -9.15 3.32
N GLU A 262 20.25 -8.35 2.50
CA GLU A 262 20.32 -6.89 2.65
C GLU A 262 18.93 -6.25 2.59
N VAL A 263 18.06 -6.77 1.73
CA VAL A 263 16.65 -6.30 1.61
C VAL A 263 15.87 -6.63 2.87
N LEU A 264 16.08 -7.83 3.44
CA LEU A 264 15.42 -8.26 4.67
C LEU A 264 15.89 -7.39 5.86
N LYS A 265 17.21 -7.17 6.00
CA LYS A 265 17.78 -6.28 7.03
C LYS A 265 17.24 -4.85 6.92
N LEU A 266 17.21 -4.31 5.70
CA LEU A 266 16.68 -2.98 5.44
C LEU A 266 15.19 -2.90 5.78
N SER A 267 14.43 -3.96 5.51
CA SER A 267 13.00 -4.01 5.84
C SER A 267 12.73 -3.98 7.34
N LEU A 268 13.53 -4.72 8.13
CA LEU A 268 13.48 -4.67 9.61
C LEU A 268 13.88 -3.28 10.13
N GLU A 269 14.92 -2.66 9.55
CA GLU A 269 15.31 -1.30 9.91
C GLU A 269 14.19 -0.30 9.66
N VAL A 270 13.53 -0.37 8.49
CA VAL A 270 12.39 0.49 8.14
C VAL A 270 11.25 0.30 9.12
N ALA A 271 10.81 -0.95 9.35
CA ALA A 271 9.71 -1.25 10.25
C ALA A 271 9.99 -0.76 11.68
N LYS A 272 11.22 -0.98 12.19
CA LYS A 272 11.64 -0.53 13.51
C LYS A 272 11.75 0.99 13.63
N LYS A 273 12.39 1.67 12.67
CA LYS A 273 12.51 3.14 12.66
C LYS A 273 11.17 3.85 12.62
N LEU A 274 10.23 3.30 11.88
CA LEU A 274 8.89 3.88 11.71
C LEU A 274 7.89 3.33 12.74
N GLU A 275 8.30 2.37 13.56
CA GLU A 275 7.48 1.70 14.57
C GLU A 275 6.17 1.12 13.99
N LEU A 276 6.27 0.45 12.84
CA LEU A 276 5.12 -0.08 12.12
C LEU A 276 4.65 -1.41 12.68
N GLN A 277 3.35 -1.58 12.86
CA GLN A 277 2.73 -2.86 13.25
C GLN A 277 2.81 -3.89 12.11
N SER A 278 2.62 -3.42 10.88
CA SER A 278 2.78 -4.22 9.67
C SER A 278 3.15 -3.32 8.48
N VAL A 279 3.82 -3.88 7.50
CA VAL A 279 4.16 -3.15 6.27
C VAL A 279 4.50 -4.08 5.12
N ALA A 280 4.09 -3.72 3.92
CA ALA A 280 4.69 -4.17 2.68
C ALA A 280 5.57 -3.06 2.12
N ILE A 281 6.80 -3.39 1.79
CA ILE A 281 7.79 -2.46 1.24
C ILE A 281 8.16 -2.94 -0.16
N ASP A 282 8.06 -2.06 -1.14
CA ASP A 282 8.45 -2.32 -2.52
C ASP A 282 9.82 -1.72 -2.79
N PHE A 283 10.80 -2.59 -3.12
CA PHE A 283 12.18 -2.19 -3.40
C PHE A 283 12.52 -2.33 -4.89
N LEU A 284 13.30 -1.38 -5.40
CA LEU A 284 13.98 -1.49 -6.69
C LEU A 284 15.47 -1.70 -6.45
N PRO A 285 16.07 -2.79 -6.98
CA PRO A 285 17.53 -2.95 -6.99
C PRO A 285 18.16 -2.01 -8.03
N ALA A 286 19.22 -1.31 -7.64
CA ALA A 286 20.04 -0.50 -8.52
C ALA A 286 21.42 -0.25 -7.90
N ASP A 287 22.48 -0.35 -8.69
CA ASP A 287 23.86 -0.01 -8.28
C ASP A 287 24.27 -0.70 -6.96
N HIS A 288 23.96 -1.98 -6.81
CA HIS A 288 24.19 -2.77 -5.59
C HIS A 288 23.50 -2.23 -4.32
N LYS A 289 22.43 -1.43 -4.50
CA LYS A 289 21.58 -0.86 -3.43
C LYS A 289 20.13 -1.18 -3.68
N TYR A 290 19.33 -1.01 -2.64
CA TYR A 290 17.88 -1.20 -2.71
C TYR A 290 17.19 0.11 -2.35
N TYR A 291 16.32 0.58 -3.24
CA TYR A 291 15.58 1.82 -3.06
C TYR A 291 14.11 1.53 -2.84
N ILE A 292 13.54 2.12 -1.80
CA ILE A 292 12.11 2.05 -1.52
C ILE A 292 11.35 2.87 -2.56
N THR A 293 10.28 2.30 -3.12
CA THR A 293 9.38 3.01 -4.05
C THR A 293 8.03 3.32 -3.45
N GLU A 294 7.59 2.51 -2.50
CA GLU A 294 6.29 2.61 -1.82
C GLU A 294 6.29 1.74 -0.56
N ILE A 295 5.55 2.18 0.47
CA ILE A 295 5.23 1.38 1.65
C ILE A 295 3.72 1.34 1.86
N SER A 296 3.20 0.22 2.40
CA SER A 296 1.77 0.06 2.63
C SER A 296 1.52 -0.90 3.80
N TYR A 297 0.68 -0.53 4.75
CA TYR A 297 0.29 -1.47 5.81
C TYR A 297 -0.67 -2.54 5.29
N ALA A 298 -1.52 -2.16 4.32
CA ALA A 298 -2.46 -3.08 3.69
C ALA A 298 -1.80 -3.77 2.48
N PHE A 299 -1.76 -5.06 2.51
CA PHE A 299 -1.19 -5.91 1.47
C PHE A 299 -2.14 -7.08 1.17
N GLY A 300 -2.13 -7.52 -0.08
CA GLY A 300 -2.81 -8.77 -0.44
C GLY A 300 -1.94 -9.95 -0.04
N ILE A 301 -2.57 -10.94 0.55
CA ILE A 301 -2.00 -12.25 0.85
C ILE A 301 -3.04 -13.32 0.47
N GLY A 302 -2.65 -14.25 -0.39
CA GLY A 302 -3.49 -15.39 -0.76
C GLY A 302 -3.19 -16.63 0.07
N PRO A 303 -4.06 -17.65 0.03
CA PRO A 303 -3.78 -18.92 0.69
C PRO A 303 -2.44 -19.55 0.27
N GLU A 304 -2.07 -19.42 -1.01
CA GLU A 304 -0.80 -19.92 -1.55
C GLU A 304 0.42 -19.22 -0.93
N ASP A 305 0.31 -17.91 -0.66
CA ASP A 305 1.38 -17.14 -0.04
C ASP A 305 1.63 -17.58 1.41
N MET A 306 0.62 -18.09 2.11
CA MET A 306 0.72 -18.54 3.50
C MET A 306 1.48 -19.87 3.67
N GLU A 307 1.79 -20.58 2.60
CA GLU A 307 2.52 -21.85 2.62
C GLU A 307 4.02 -21.70 2.28
N VAL A 308 4.48 -20.46 1.98
CA VAL A 308 5.85 -20.23 1.50
C VAL A 308 6.89 -20.30 2.61
N GLY A 309 6.55 -19.91 3.85
CA GLY A 309 7.47 -19.74 4.96
C GLY A 309 7.84 -18.27 5.20
N TYR A 310 8.60 -18.00 6.28
CA TYR A 310 8.95 -16.65 6.71
C TYR A 310 10.34 -16.59 7.35
N TRP A 311 10.89 -15.38 7.45
CA TRP A 311 12.07 -15.07 8.26
C TRP A 311 11.65 -14.39 9.56
N ASP A 312 12.36 -14.71 10.64
CA ASP A 312 12.27 -14.00 11.91
C ASP A 312 13.21 -12.77 11.95
N SER A 313 13.24 -12.07 13.08
CA SER A 313 14.09 -10.90 13.31
C SER A 313 15.61 -11.18 13.24
N ASN A 314 16.01 -12.43 13.41
CA ASN A 314 17.42 -12.87 13.30
C ASN A 314 17.77 -13.34 11.88
N LEU A 315 16.83 -13.20 10.94
CA LEU A 315 16.89 -13.72 9.56
C LEU A 315 16.95 -15.25 9.49
N GLY A 316 16.50 -15.94 10.53
CA GLY A 316 16.26 -17.37 10.53
C GLY A 316 15.08 -17.71 9.63
N TRP A 317 15.26 -18.67 8.72
CA TRP A 317 14.20 -19.14 7.84
C TRP A 317 13.35 -20.23 8.50
N HIS A 318 12.05 -20.02 8.52
CA HIS A 318 11.05 -20.95 9.01
C HIS A 318 10.21 -21.45 7.81
N PRO A 319 10.44 -22.66 7.33
CA PRO A 319 9.68 -23.21 6.19
C PRO A 319 8.25 -23.58 6.61
N GLY A 320 7.33 -23.55 5.64
CA GLY A 320 5.96 -24.01 5.80
C GLY A 320 4.96 -22.93 6.13
N LYS A 321 3.88 -23.33 6.80
CA LYS A 321 2.71 -22.47 6.98
C LYS A 321 2.98 -21.29 7.90
N MET A 322 2.51 -20.12 7.49
CA MET A 322 2.53 -18.88 8.29
C MET A 322 1.12 -18.35 8.52
N ASN A 323 0.95 -17.57 9.58
CA ASN A 323 -0.33 -16.94 9.91
C ASN A 323 -0.17 -15.45 10.23
N PRO A 324 0.05 -14.58 9.23
CA PRO A 324 0.25 -13.16 9.44
C PRO A 324 -0.90 -12.47 10.19
N PHE A 325 -2.12 -12.93 9.98
CA PHE A 325 -3.31 -12.37 10.65
C PHE A 325 -3.36 -12.74 12.15
N GLY A 326 -2.92 -13.95 12.49
CA GLY A 326 -2.76 -14.37 13.89
C GLY A 326 -1.65 -13.55 14.56
N TRP A 327 -0.51 -13.33 13.90
CA TRP A 327 0.59 -12.52 14.45
C TRP A 327 0.15 -11.09 14.76
N MET A 328 -0.72 -10.47 13.95
CA MET A 328 -1.28 -9.14 14.24
C MET A 328 -2.02 -9.10 15.57
N ILE A 329 -2.77 -10.16 15.89
CA ILE A 329 -3.51 -10.29 17.16
C ILE A 329 -2.55 -10.58 18.31
N GLU A 330 -1.59 -11.50 18.12
CA GLU A 330 -0.57 -11.85 19.12
C GLU A 330 0.24 -10.62 19.55
N ASP A 331 0.67 -9.78 18.59
CA ASP A 331 1.41 -8.56 18.85
C ASP A 331 0.58 -7.55 19.68
N LEU A 332 -0.72 -7.43 19.37
CA LEU A 332 -1.64 -6.58 20.16
C LEU A 332 -1.81 -7.11 21.58
N ILE A 333 -1.97 -8.42 21.75
CA ILE A 333 -2.06 -9.06 23.08
C ILE A 333 -0.79 -8.84 23.88
N ALA A 334 0.38 -9.04 23.24
CA ALA A 334 1.67 -8.83 23.90
C ALA A 334 1.84 -7.38 24.35
N LYS A 335 1.52 -6.41 23.51
CA LYS A 335 1.54 -4.97 23.86
C LYS A 335 0.55 -4.60 24.96
N PHE A 336 -0.64 -5.22 24.98
CA PHE A 336 -1.64 -4.97 26.01
C PHE A 336 -1.17 -5.48 27.39
N ASN A 337 -0.57 -6.66 27.43
CA ASN A 337 -0.08 -7.29 28.67
C ASN A 337 1.22 -6.64 29.21
N SER A 338 1.92 -5.83 28.39
CA SER A 338 3.14 -5.13 28.79
C SER A 338 2.91 -3.73 29.37
N LYS A 339 1.67 -3.24 29.35
CA LYS A 339 1.24 -1.98 29.99
C LYS A 339 0.78 -2.20 31.42
#